data_fb4e01a649458ee239f27948ad01b369
#
_entry.id   fb4e01a649458ee239f27948ad01b369
#
_cell.length_a   1.000
_cell.length_b   1.000
_cell.length_c   1.000
_cell.angle_alpha   90.00
_cell.angle_beta   90.00
_cell.angle_gamma   90.00
#
_symmetry.space_group_name_H-M   'P 1'
#
loop_
_entity.id
_entity.type
_entity.pdbx_description
1 polymer ?
#
loop_
_entity_poly.entity_id
_entity_poly.type
_entity_poly.pdbx_seq_one_letter_code
_entity_poly.pdbx_strand_id
1 'polypeptide(L)'
;ADDLGWADLSCYGNDLHQTPNLDRLAKQGVRFTDAYSASPVCTPTRAAILTGLHPARLHMTTWRESALNRGNRKLLQPVCLDYLPLKHATLAELLKQAGYFNAHIGKWHLGRAESYPHAHGFHVNIGGTLWGAPQTFWYPYNGDGYFRDWRYVPDLEPGSEDDYLTDRLTDKALATMEEQAKVSRPFYLNL
;
A
#
# COMPACT_ATOMS: atom_id res chain seq x y z
N ALA A 1 -2.16 -2.45 6.93
CA ALA A 1 -3.58 -2.56 6.60
C ALA A 1 -4.10 -1.21 6.10
N ASP A 2 -5.09 -1.21 5.23
CA ASP A 2 -5.73 -0.01 4.70
C ASP A 2 -6.98 0.29 5.54
N ASP A 3 -7.15 1.55 5.92
CA ASP A 3 -8.29 2.04 6.73
C ASP A 3 -8.49 1.33 8.09
N LEU A 4 -7.43 0.77 8.68
CA LEU A 4 -7.48 0.19 10.01
C LEU A 4 -7.34 1.27 11.08
N GLY A 5 -8.35 1.39 11.95
CA GLY A 5 -8.31 2.28 13.11
C GLY A 5 -7.44 1.73 14.25
N TRP A 6 -6.92 2.61 15.09
CA TRP A 6 -6.09 2.21 16.23
C TRP A 6 -6.82 1.33 17.24
N ALA A 7 -8.15 1.47 17.34
CA ALA A 7 -8.99 0.71 18.26
C ALA A 7 -9.63 -0.53 17.63
N ASP A 8 -9.25 -0.92 16.39
CA ASP A 8 -9.91 -2.03 15.69
C ASP A 8 -9.34 -3.40 16.07
N LEU A 9 -8.21 -3.45 16.76
CA LEU A 9 -7.55 -4.68 17.14
C LEU A 9 -7.85 -5.05 18.60
N SER A 10 -8.01 -6.37 18.88
CA SER A 10 -8.26 -6.86 20.25
C SER A 10 -7.13 -6.50 21.21
N CYS A 11 -5.87 -6.51 20.76
CA CYS A 11 -4.72 -6.10 21.56
C CYS A 11 -4.72 -4.62 21.97
N TYR A 12 -5.56 -3.79 21.36
CA TYR A 12 -5.81 -2.40 21.76
C TYR A 12 -7.15 -2.20 22.51
N GLY A 13 -7.82 -3.29 22.86
CA GLY A 13 -9.02 -3.28 23.68
C GLY A 13 -10.34 -3.38 22.90
N ASN A 14 -10.29 -3.72 21.62
CA ASN A 14 -11.51 -3.99 20.84
C ASN A 14 -12.12 -5.34 21.30
N ASP A 15 -13.40 -5.34 21.60
CA ASP A 15 -14.18 -6.52 22.02
C ASP A 15 -15.07 -7.08 20.90
N LEU A 16 -15.23 -6.35 19.81
CA LEU A 16 -16.03 -6.75 18.65
C LEU A 16 -15.23 -7.59 17.65
N HIS A 17 -14.02 -7.14 17.32
CA HIS A 17 -13.19 -7.81 16.33
C HIS A 17 -12.26 -8.84 16.99
N GLN A 18 -12.21 -10.04 16.39
CA GLN A 18 -11.31 -11.10 16.84
C GLN A 18 -10.04 -11.09 15.98
N THR A 19 -8.91 -10.76 16.59
CA THR A 19 -7.62 -10.62 15.90
C THR A 19 -6.51 -11.50 16.50
N PRO A 20 -6.71 -12.85 16.61
CA PRO A 20 -5.86 -13.72 17.42
C PRO A 20 -4.41 -13.77 16.93
N ASN A 21 -4.17 -13.68 15.63
CA ASN A 21 -2.81 -13.69 15.08
C ASN A 21 -2.07 -12.37 15.35
N LEU A 22 -2.75 -11.23 15.25
CA LEU A 22 -2.18 -9.92 15.58
C LEU A 22 -1.95 -9.78 17.08
N ASP A 23 -2.85 -10.30 17.90
CA ASP A 23 -2.70 -10.36 19.36
C ASP A 23 -1.49 -11.21 19.78
N ARG A 24 -1.25 -12.33 19.08
CA ARG A 24 -0.05 -13.14 19.27
C ARG A 24 1.22 -12.38 18.91
N LEU A 25 1.22 -11.69 17.76
CA LEU A 25 2.33 -10.85 17.33
C LEU A 25 2.61 -9.74 18.35
N ALA A 26 1.58 -9.07 18.85
CA ALA A 26 1.70 -8.02 19.88
C ALA A 26 2.32 -8.54 21.19
N LYS A 27 2.00 -9.79 21.59
CA LYS A 27 2.57 -10.45 22.77
C LYS A 27 4.04 -10.87 22.58
N GLN A 28 4.44 -11.19 21.35
CA GLN A 28 5.79 -11.63 21.00
C GLN A 28 6.72 -10.48 20.66
N GLY A 29 6.19 -9.33 20.32
CA GLY A 29 6.92 -8.15 19.87
C GLY A 29 6.70 -6.93 20.75
N VAL A 30 6.71 -5.77 20.12
CA VAL A 30 6.46 -4.48 20.75
C VAL A 30 5.16 -3.87 20.24
N ARG A 31 4.31 -3.46 21.16
CA ARG A 31 3.09 -2.72 20.86
C ARG A 31 3.30 -1.24 21.18
N PHE A 32 3.19 -0.40 20.17
CA PHE A 32 3.26 1.05 20.34
C PHE A 32 1.90 1.59 20.75
N THR A 33 1.83 2.35 21.82
CA THR A 33 0.60 2.98 22.31
C THR A 33 0.33 4.36 21.73
N ASP A 34 1.36 5.02 21.20
CA ASP A 34 1.32 6.39 20.72
C ASP A 34 2.00 6.52 19.35
N ALA A 35 1.70 5.60 18.42
CA ALA A 35 2.15 5.66 17.05
C ALA A 35 1.05 6.24 16.15
N TYR A 36 1.39 7.31 15.42
CA TYR A 36 0.43 8.04 14.60
C TYR A 36 0.76 7.94 13.12
N SER A 37 -0.27 7.77 12.30
CA SER A 37 -0.19 7.91 10.86
C SER A 37 0.08 9.38 10.48
N ALA A 38 0.85 9.61 9.43
CA ALA A 38 1.14 10.95 8.93
C ALA A 38 -0.09 11.67 8.33
N SER A 39 -1.14 10.92 8.00
CA SER A 39 -2.39 11.43 7.43
C SER A 39 -3.52 10.42 7.68
N PRO A 40 -4.79 10.87 7.73
CA PRO A 40 -5.94 9.98 7.85
C PRO A 40 -6.37 9.32 6.53
N VAL A 41 -5.62 9.51 5.44
CA VAL A 41 -5.95 8.96 4.11
C VAL A 41 -4.75 8.34 3.42
N CYS A 42 -5.02 7.50 2.41
CA CYS A 42 -4.08 6.53 1.85
C CYS A 42 -2.84 7.14 1.15
N THR A 43 -3.01 7.93 0.09
CA THR A 43 -1.87 8.46 -0.70
C THR A 43 -0.83 9.20 0.16
N PRO A 44 -1.20 10.21 0.98
CA PRO A 44 -0.21 10.92 1.79
C PRO A 44 0.45 10.03 2.85
N THR A 45 -0.29 9.12 3.47
CA THR A 45 0.28 8.17 4.43
C THR A 45 1.28 7.24 3.78
N ARG A 46 0.95 6.67 2.61
CA ARG A 46 1.85 5.78 1.85
C ARG A 46 3.11 6.51 1.41
N ALA A 47 2.98 7.73 0.90
CA ALA A 47 4.12 8.55 0.53
C ALA A 47 5.03 8.84 1.74
N ALA A 48 4.45 9.15 2.90
CA ALA A 48 5.21 9.41 4.12
C ALA A 48 5.94 8.15 4.63
N ILE A 49 5.30 6.97 4.61
CA ILE A 49 5.93 5.70 5.01
C ILE A 49 7.14 5.39 4.13
N LEU A 50 7.01 5.57 2.81
CA LEU A 50 8.08 5.23 1.88
C LEU A 50 9.25 6.21 1.92
N THR A 51 9.01 7.49 2.19
CA THR A 51 10.04 8.54 2.08
C THR A 51 10.53 9.07 3.43
N GLY A 52 9.82 8.80 4.53
CA GLY A 52 10.06 9.44 5.83
C GLY A 52 9.75 10.93 5.86
N LEU A 53 9.09 11.47 4.84
CA LEU A 53 8.79 12.90 4.71
C LEU A 53 7.32 13.18 5.02
N HIS A 54 7.08 14.32 5.69
CA HIS A 54 5.72 14.77 5.97
C HIS A 54 4.95 15.08 4.67
N PRO A 55 3.65 14.70 4.55
CA PRO A 55 2.84 14.89 3.35
C PRO A 55 2.82 16.32 2.80
N ALA A 56 2.83 17.33 3.67
CA ALA A 56 2.89 18.73 3.23
C ALA A 56 4.22 19.06 2.53
N ARG A 57 5.33 18.46 2.96
CA ARG A 57 6.64 18.62 2.32
C ARG A 57 6.70 17.94 0.94
N LEU A 58 5.94 16.87 0.76
CA LEU A 58 5.79 16.15 -0.49
C LEU A 58 4.80 16.83 -1.45
N HIS A 59 4.03 17.81 -0.98
CA HIS A 59 2.84 18.34 -1.67
C HIS A 59 1.82 17.26 -2.04
N MET A 60 1.68 16.24 -1.18
CA MET A 60 0.76 15.10 -1.33
C MET A 60 -0.12 15.03 -0.07
N THR A 61 -1.05 15.97 0.10
CA THR A 61 -1.84 16.13 1.33
C THR A 61 -3.25 15.55 1.25
N THR A 62 -3.62 14.99 0.09
CA THR A 62 -4.89 14.30 -0.12
C THR A 62 -4.67 13.06 -0.99
N TRP A 63 -5.69 12.21 -1.10
CA TRP A 63 -5.58 11.04 -2.00
C TRP A 63 -5.64 11.47 -3.46
N ARG A 64 -5.05 10.66 -4.32
CA ARG A 64 -4.79 10.97 -5.72
C ARG A 64 -6.02 11.47 -6.49
N GLU A 65 -7.14 10.80 -6.40
CA GLU A 65 -8.36 11.15 -7.14
C GLU A 65 -8.93 12.50 -6.69
N SER A 66 -8.81 12.84 -5.39
CA SER A 66 -9.17 14.15 -4.87
C SER A 66 -8.19 15.24 -5.31
N ALA A 67 -6.91 14.92 -5.45
CA ALA A 67 -5.92 15.88 -5.95
C ALA A 67 -6.22 16.30 -7.40
N LEU A 68 -6.74 15.38 -8.21
CA LEU A 68 -7.15 15.63 -9.59
C LEU A 68 -8.49 16.36 -9.71
N ASN A 69 -9.41 16.13 -8.78
CA ASN A 69 -10.76 16.70 -8.83
C ASN A 69 -10.81 18.09 -8.21
N ARG A 70 -10.59 19.10 -9.03
CA ARG A 70 -10.67 20.53 -8.65
C ARG A 70 -12.07 21.12 -8.77
N GLY A 71 -13.13 20.34 -8.70
CA GLY A 71 -14.51 20.77 -8.91
C GLY A 71 -14.90 22.07 -8.20
N ASN A 72 -16.07 22.61 -8.52
CA ASN A 72 -16.57 23.89 -7.97
C ASN A 72 -16.84 23.74 -6.46
N ARG A 73 -15.88 24.17 -5.62
CA ARG A 73 -15.95 24.11 -4.16
C ARG A 73 -15.85 25.50 -3.56
N LYS A 74 -16.44 25.70 -2.38
CA LYS A 74 -16.40 26.99 -1.65
C LYS A 74 -14.97 27.39 -1.26
N LEU A 75 -14.08 26.43 -1.04
CA LEU A 75 -12.68 26.64 -0.70
C LEU A 75 -11.78 26.10 -1.81
N LEU A 76 -10.73 26.84 -2.11
CA LEU A 76 -9.69 26.40 -3.02
C LEU A 76 -8.90 25.25 -2.35
N GLN A 77 -8.77 24.14 -3.06
CA GLN A 77 -7.87 23.08 -2.64
C GLN A 77 -6.42 23.50 -2.83
N PRO A 78 -5.50 23.06 -1.96
CA PRO A 78 -4.08 23.24 -2.20
C PRO A 78 -3.69 22.49 -3.50
N VAL A 79 -2.64 22.96 -4.15
CA VAL A 79 -2.04 22.23 -5.26
C VAL A 79 -1.38 20.96 -4.69
N CYS A 80 -1.96 19.80 -5.01
CA CYS A 80 -1.43 18.50 -4.60
C CYS A 80 -0.90 17.75 -5.81
N LEU A 81 0.22 17.04 -5.61
CA LEU A 81 0.73 16.09 -6.58
C LEU A 81 -0.12 14.81 -6.52
N ASP A 82 -0.36 14.23 -7.68
CA ASP A 82 -1.07 12.95 -7.84
C ASP A 82 -0.12 11.76 -8.02
N TYR A 83 1.16 11.98 -7.81
CA TYR A 83 2.22 10.98 -7.92
C TYR A 83 3.38 11.29 -6.96
N LEU A 84 4.11 10.25 -6.56
CA LEU A 84 5.35 10.40 -5.79
C LEU A 84 6.51 10.76 -6.73
N PRO A 85 7.12 11.95 -6.57
CA PRO A 85 8.24 12.35 -7.43
C PRO A 85 9.50 11.53 -7.18
N LEU A 86 10.17 11.11 -8.25
CA LEU A 86 11.42 10.33 -8.22
C LEU A 86 12.61 11.04 -7.53
N LYS A 87 12.52 12.34 -7.32
CA LYS A 87 13.56 13.13 -6.59
C LYS A 87 13.63 12.81 -5.09
N HIS A 88 12.62 12.17 -4.55
CA HIS A 88 12.58 11.80 -3.13
C HIS A 88 12.96 10.34 -2.98
N ALA A 89 14.14 10.09 -2.39
CA ALA A 89 14.59 8.74 -2.11
C ALA A 89 13.58 8.01 -1.21
N THR A 90 13.28 6.77 -1.55
CA THR A 90 12.41 5.90 -0.77
C THR A 90 13.20 4.92 0.07
N LEU A 91 12.57 4.36 1.11
CA LEU A 91 13.14 3.28 1.90
C LEU A 91 13.58 2.10 1.01
N ALA A 92 12.78 1.76 -0.01
CA ALA A 92 13.12 0.67 -0.93
C ALA A 92 14.37 0.97 -1.76
N GLU A 93 14.58 2.21 -2.22
CA GLU A 93 15.82 2.59 -2.93
C GLU A 93 17.05 2.48 -2.02
N LEU A 94 16.96 2.93 -0.77
CA LEU A 94 18.04 2.82 0.21
C LEU A 94 18.35 1.36 0.55
N LEU A 95 17.33 0.54 0.77
CA LEU A 95 17.49 -0.88 1.05
C LEU A 95 18.03 -1.63 -0.17
N LYS A 96 17.65 -1.26 -1.39
CA LYS A 96 18.21 -1.82 -2.63
C LYS A 96 19.72 -1.59 -2.70
N GLN A 97 20.18 -0.37 -2.37
CA GLN A 97 21.62 -0.05 -2.30
C GLN A 97 22.34 -0.88 -1.23
N ALA A 98 21.65 -1.23 -0.14
CA ALA A 98 22.16 -2.10 0.92
C ALA A 98 22.07 -3.60 0.59
N GLY A 99 21.69 -3.99 -0.64
CA GLY A 99 21.64 -5.37 -1.09
C GLY A 99 20.34 -6.12 -0.80
N TYR A 100 19.32 -5.46 -0.30
CA TYR A 100 18.02 -6.06 -0.04
C TYR A 100 17.29 -6.40 -1.33
N PHE A 101 16.52 -7.48 -1.28
CA PHE A 101 15.46 -7.75 -2.26
C PHE A 101 14.19 -7.02 -1.82
N ASN A 102 13.62 -6.19 -2.69
CA ASN A 102 12.43 -5.39 -2.36
C ASN A 102 11.25 -5.86 -3.20
N ALA A 103 10.17 -6.24 -2.56
CA ALA A 103 8.91 -6.60 -3.21
C ALA A 103 7.79 -5.68 -2.74
N HIS A 104 6.99 -5.20 -3.70
CA HIS A 104 5.71 -4.54 -3.46
C HIS A 104 4.60 -5.45 -3.94
N ILE A 105 3.64 -5.74 -3.05
CA ILE A 105 2.51 -6.62 -3.33
C ILE A 105 1.25 -5.92 -2.81
N GLY A 106 0.29 -5.66 -3.69
CA GLY A 106 -0.96 -4.99 -3.36
C GLY A 106 -1.03 -3.51 -3.76
N LYS A 107 -1.75 -2.72 -2.98
CA LYS A 107 -2.07 -1.32 -3.29
C LYS A 107 -0.84 -0.42 -3.31
N TRP A 108 -0.62 0.28 -4.44
CA TRP A 108 0.38 1.35 -4.54
C TRP A 108 -0.21 2.75 -4.30
N HIS A 109 -1.07 3.22 -5.19
CA HIS A 109 -1.81 4.48 -5.07
C HIS A 109 -0.93 5.75 -4.96
N LEU A 110 0.26 5.74 -5.57
CA LEU A 110 1.23 6.84 -5.54
C LEU A 110 1.63 7.33 -6.94
N GLY A 111 0.72 7.21 -7.90
CA GLY A 111 0.93 7.78 -9.23
C GLY A 111 0.71 6.79 -10.36
N ARG A 112 1.03 7.27 -11.58
CA ARG A 112 0.91 6.52 -12.83
C ARG A 112 2.14 5.66 -13.07
N ALA A 113 2.21 5.03 -14.24
CA ALA A 113 3.26 4.07 -14.59
C ALA A 113 4.69 4.57 -14.34
N GLU A 114 4.94 5.86 -14.56
CA GLU A 114 6.25 6.50 -14.35
C GLU A 114 6.67 6.52 -12.87
N SER A 115 5.71 6.36 -11.96
CA SER A 115 5.91 6.35 -10.50
C SER A 115 5.45 5.03 -9.88
N TYR A 116 5.46 3.93 -10.63
CA TYR A 116 5.15 2.61 -10.09
C TYR A 116 6.31 2.07 -9.23
N PRO A 117 6.09 1.03 -8.42
CA PRO A 117 7.07 0.51 -7.48
C PRO A 117 8.46 0.28 -8.05
N HIS A 118 8.57 -0.19 -9.30
CA HIS A 118 9.87 -0.39 -9.96
C HIS A 118 10.72 0.88 -10.06
N ALA A 119 10.07 2.03 -10.28
CA ALA A 119 10.75 3.33 -10.35
C ALA A 119 11.21 3.83 -8.97
N HIS A 120 10.75 3.22 -7.89
CA HIS A 120 11.02 3.56 -6.49
C HIS A 120 11.80 2.47 -5.74
N GLY A 121 12.60 1.67 -6.44
CA GLY A 121 13.54 0.74 -5.83
C GLY A 121 13.02 -0.67 -5.56
N PHE A 122 11.80 -1.00 -5.94
CA PHE A 122 11.26 -2.36 -5.85
C PHE A 122 11.70 -3.22 -7.05
N HIS A 123 12.02 -4.48 -6.80
CA HIS A 123 12.35 -5.47 -7.82
C HIS A 123 11.09 -6.15 -8.37
N VAL A 124 10.06 -6.25 -7.54
CA VAL A 124 8.78 -6.89 -7.86
C VAL A 124 7.65 -5.90 -7.55
N ASN A 125 6.66 -5.86 -8.43
CA ASN A 125 5.38 -5.18 -8.23
C ASN A 125 4.25 -6.13 -8.63
N ILE A 126 3.44 -6.55 -7.68
CA ILE A 126 2.23 -7.35 -7.93
C ILE A 126 1.02 -6.54 -7.45
N GLY A 127 0.13 -6.20 -8.35
CA GLY A 127 -1.11 -5.46 -8.04
C GLY A 127 -0.96 -3.95 -7.86
N GLY A 128 0.27 -3.44 -7.75
CA GLY A 128 0.50 -2.01 -7.52
C GLY A 128 0.21 -1.15 -8.74
N THR A 129 -0.80 -0.30 -8.63
CA THR A 129 -1.24 0.63 -9.67
C THR A 129 -1.54 2.02 -9.11
N LEU A 130 -2.01 2.89 -10.00
CA LEU A 130 -2.44 4.25 -9.65
C LEU A 130 -3.74 4.28 -8.81
N TRP A 131 -4.53 3.21 -8.81
CA TRP A 131 -5.83 3.19 -8.15
C TRP A 131 -5.73 2.88 -6.66
N GLY A 132 -6.67 3.44 -5.89
CA GLY A 132 -6.79 3.22 -4.47
C GLY A 132 -7.48 1.93 -4.08
N ALA A 133 -8.21 1.31 -5.00
CA ALA A 133 -8.90 0.03 -4.81
C ALA A 133 -9.17 -0.63 -6.19
N PRO A 134 -9.34 -1.97 -6.25
CA PRO A 134 -9.85 -2.64 -7.45
C PRO A 134 -11.34 -2.34 -7.67
N GLN A 135 -11.92 -2.81 -8.75
CA GLN A 135 -13.38 -2.76 -8.96
C GLN A 135 -14.14 -3.73 -8.06
N THR A 136 -13.54 -4.89 -7.83
CA THR A 136 -14.04 -5.93 -6.95
C THR A 136 -12.84 -6.63 -6.30
N PHE A 137 -13.07 -7.22 -5.12
CA PHE A 137 -12.08 -8.05 -4.43
C PHE A 137 -12.18 -9.53 -4.81
N TRP A 138 -13.13 -9.89 -5.68
CA TRP A 138 -13.28 -11.23 -6.22
C TRP A 138 -12.74 -11.30 -7.65
N TYR A 139 -12.15 -12.44 -8.01
CA TYR A 139 -11.64 -12.64 -9.37
C TYR A 139 -12.75 -12.38 -10.42
N PRO A 140 -12.46 -11.71 -11.51
CA PRO A 140 -11.15 -11.33 -12.05
C PRO A 140 -10.60 -9.97 -11.60
N TYR A 141 -11.12 -9.34 -10.55
CA TYR A 141 -10.67 -8.08 -9.92
C TYR A 141 -10.78 -6.83 -10.80
N ASN A 142 -11.28 -6.96 -12.01
CA ASN A 142 -11.28 -5.94 -13.03
C ASN A 142 -12.70 -5.52 -13.43
N GLY A 143 -12.79 -4.58 -14.35
CA GLY A 143 -14.03 -4.09 -14.93
C GLY A 143 -14.23 -2.59 -14.73
N ASP A 144 -15.47 -2.13 -14.99
CA ASP A 144 -15.92 -0.74 -14.93
C ASP A 144 -17.11 -0.53 -13.97
N GLY A 145 -17.29 -1.43 -12.97
CA GLY A 145 -18.46 -1.49 -12.10
C GLY A 145 -18.64 -0.27 -11.20
N TYR A 146 -18.32 -0.41 -9.90
CA TYR A 146 -18.53 0.64 -8.88
C TYR A 146 -17.80 1.95 -9.18
N PHE A 147 -16.53 1.87 -9.59
CA PHE A 147 -15.78 3.02 -10.07
C PHE A 147 -16.06 3.23 -11.56
N ARG A 148 -16.17 4.46 -12.00
CA ARG A 148 -16.49 4.82 -13.41
C ARG A 148 -15.29 4.74 -14.35
N ASP A 149 -14.26 4.01 -13.98
CA ASP A 149 -13.05 3.76 -14.75
C ASP A 149 -12.74 2.26 -14.77
N TRP A 150 -12.09 1.81 -15.81
CA TRP A 150 -11.64 0.43 -15.92
C TRP A 150 -10.46 0.21 -14.98
N ARG A 151 -10.59 -0.77 -14.09
CA ARG A 151 -9.54 -1.14 -13.13
C ARG A 151 -9.15 -2.60 -13.28
N TYR A 152 -7.91 -2.91 -12.93
CA TYR A 152 -7.35 -4.26 -12.97
C TYR A 152 -6.26 -4.40 -11.91
N VAL A 153 -5.90 -5.64 -11.60
CA VAL A 153 -4.78 -5.99 -10.72
C VAL A 153 -3.70 -6.64 -11.59
N PRO A 154 -2.59 -5.95 -11.87
CA PRO A 154 -1.54 -6.48 -12.74
C PRO A 154 -0.67 -7.51 -12.04
N ASP A 155 0.02 -8.33 -12.84
CA ASP A 155 1.06 -9.26 -12.44
C ASP A 155 0.62 -10.31 -11.40
N LEU A 156 -0.69 -10.52 -11.28
CA LEU A 156 -1.29 -11.61 -10.54
C LEU A 156 -1.79 -12.66 -11.54
N GLU A 157 -1.32 -13.90 -11.41
CA GLU A 157 -1.71 -14.97 -12.34
C GLU A 157 -3.23 -15.18 -12.34
N PRO A 158 -3.78 -15.70 -13.45
CA PRO A 158 -5.18 -16.06 -13.51
C PRO A 158 -5.64 -16.90 -12.33
N GLY A 159 -6.83 -16.67 -11.88
CA GLY A 159 -7.48 -17.33 -10.75
C GLY A 159 -8.81 -17.96 -11.13
N SER A 160 -9.59 -18.33 -10.14
CA SER A 160 -10.96 -18.81 -10.25
C SER A 160 -11.95 -17.78 -9.67
N GLU A 161 -13.24 -17.92 -10.00
CA GLU A 161 -14.29 -16.98 -9.59
C GLU A 161 -14.42 -16.83 -8.07
N ASP A 162 -13.99 -17.85 -7.31
CA ASP A 162 -14.03 -17.84 -5.84
C ASP A 162 -12.77 -17.22 -5.20
N ASP A 163 -11.79 -16.80 -5.99
CA ASP A 163 -10.55 -16.26 -5.47
C ASP A 163 -10.72 -14.85 -4.91
N TYR A 164 -10.45 -14.71 -3.62
CA TYR A 164 -10.45 -13.43 -2.94
C TYR A 164 -9.08 -12.76 -3.02
N LEU A 165 -9.05 -11.50 -3.41
CA LEU A 165 -7.80 -10.77 -3.72
C LEU A 165 -6.82 -10.75 -2.54
N THR A 166 -7.30 -10.53 -1.32
CA THR A 166 -6.43 -10.46 -0.14
C THR A 166 -5.72 -11.77 0.11
N ASP A 167 -6.40 -12.90 -0.08
CA ASP A 167 -5.79 -14.23 0.08
C ASP A 167 -4.72 -14.45 -0.99
N ARG A 168 -5.03 -14.14 -2.26
CA ARG A 168 -4.09 -14.27 -3.37
C ARG A 168 -2.84 -13.41 -3.20
N LEU A 169 -2.99 -12.16 -2.72
CA LEU A 169 -1.85 -11.28 -2.43
C LEU A 169 -1.04 -11.80 -1.23
N THR A 170 -1.71 -12.37 -0.23
CA THR A 170 -1.04 -12.99 0.92
C THR A 170 -0.22 -14.21 0.49
N ASP A 171 -0.75 -15.06 -0.36
CA ASP A 171 -0.02 -16.21 -0.90
C ASP A 171 1.24 -15.77 -1.67
N LYS A 172 1.14 -14.70 -2.47
CA LYS A 172 2.31 -14.11 -3.14
C LYS A 172 3.35 -13.57 -2.17
N ALA A 173 2.90 -12.94 -1.09
CA ALA A 173 3.78 -12.45 -0.04
C ALA A 173 4.52 -13.61 0.65
N LEU A 174 3.83 -14.68 1.03
CA LEU A 174 4.41 -15.86 1.63
C LEU A 174 5.41 -16.54 0.70
N ALA A 175 5.06 -16.76 -0.57
CA ALA A 175 5.96 -17.34 -1.56
C ALA A 175 7.24 -16.50 -1.73
N THR A 176 7.11 -15.16 -1.78
CA THR A 176 8.25 -14.26 -1.86
C THR A 176 9.17 -14.39 -0.64
N MET A 177 8.60 -14.45 0.56
CA MET A 177 9.37 -14.63 1.81
C MET A 177 10.12 -15.96 1.81
N GLU A 178 9.46 -17.06 1.41
CA GLU A 178 10.07 -18.39 1.32
C GLU A 178 11.22 -18.44 0.32
N GLU A 179 11.07 -17.81 -0.84
CA GLU A 179 12.12 -17.72 -1.86
C GLU A 179 13.35 -16.99 -1.33
N GLN A 180 13.16 -15.84 -0.69
CA GLN A 180 14.27 -15.05 -0.17
C GLN A 180 14.95 -15.74 1.03
N ALA A 181 14.21 -16.47 1.85
CA ALA A 181 14.77 -17.27 2.93
C ALA A 181 15.71 -18.38 2.41
N LYS A 182 15.36 -19.04 1.29
CA LYS A 182 16.19 -20.08 0.66
C LYS A 182 17.56 -19.57 0.18
N VAL A 183 17.61 -18.33 -0.28
CA VAL A 183 18.86 -17.73 -0.79
C VAL A 183 19.60 -16.91 0.28
N SER A 184 19.12 -16.90 1.51
CA SER A 184 19.69 -16.13 2.64
C SER A 184 19.91 -14.64 2.31
N ARG A 185 19.05 -14.06 1.49
CA ARG A 185 19.08 -12.65 1.12
C ARG A 185 18.13 -11.85 1.99
N PRO A 186 18.59 -10.73 2.57
CA PRO A 186 17.68 -9.85 3.28
C PRO A 186 16.65 -9.26 2.31
N PHE A 187 15.42 -9.13 2.78
CA PHE A 187 14.34 -8.61 1.94
C PHE A 187 13.50 -7.56 2.67
N TYR A 188 12.89 -6.70 1.89
CA TYR A 188 11.86 -5.76 2.29
C TYR A 188 10.59 -6.06 1.53
N LEU A 189 9.53 -6.37 2.24
CA LEU A 189 8.20 -6.63 1.70
C LEU A 189 7.25 -5.50 2.12
N ASN A 190 6.69 -4.81 1.13
CA ASN A 190 5.60 -3.84 1.30
C ASN A 190 4.31 -4.48 0.77
N LEU A 191 3.46 -4.95 1.70
CA LEU A 191 2.18 -5.60 1.46
C LEU A 191 1.02 -4.62 1.67
#